data_4ad8187cbb43056abcaf63d787c8f6c0
#
_entry.id   4ad8187cbb43056abcaf63d787c8f6c0
#
_cell.length_a   1.000
_cell.length_b   1.000
_cell.length_c   1.000
_cell.angle_alpha   90.00
_cell.angle_beta   90.00
_cell.angle_gamma   90.00
#
_symmetry.space_group_name_H-M   'P 1'
#
loop_
_entity.id
_entity.type
_entity.pdbx_description
1 polymer ?
#
loop_
_entity_poly.entity_id
_entity_poly.type
_entity_poly.pdbx_seq_one_letter_code
_entity_poly.pdbx_strand_id
1 'polypeptide(L)'
;SAASDVYKRQVLLNKRQHPFASVPQKGVITPEALFNAAKTYTDEDTVIVTDVGQHQMWAAQFFPLAAPRRFITSGGLGTMGYGLPAALGAKVGCPKCKVVLFTGDGSILMNCQEFSTLHRYAVEVKVIVLQNGVLGMVNQWQRLFYGGRQAASVINDFPDMAKVARAMDVPSFTAASPDDLKQGLDQLFETPGPALLKVIIPSEQKVYPMVPGGRRLDEMILTDPEWKEGAPQ
;
A
#
# COMPACT_ATOMS: atom_id res chain seq x y z
N SER A 1 5.49 -34.17 0.12
CA SER A 1 4.82 -35.35 0.69
C SER A 1 3.30 -35.20 0.50
N ALA A 2 2.54 -36.32 0.43
CA ALA A 2 1.10 -36.30 0.22
C ALA A 2 0.35 -35.40 1.23
N ALA A 3 0.77 -35.37 2.49
CA ALA A 3 0.19 -34.49 3.52
C ALA A 3 0.44 -33.00 3.20
N SER A 4 1.62 -32.65 2.67
CA SER A 4 1.93 -31.28 2.25
C SER A 4 1.06 -30.86 1.05
N ASP A 5 0.75 -31.78 0.15
CA ASP A 5 -0.06 -31.47 -1.04
C ASP A 5 -1.54 -31.34 -0.71
N VAL A 6 -2.05 -32.11 0.26
CA VAL A 6 -3.41 -31.95 0.79
C VAL A 6 -3.57 -30.59 1.47
N TYR A 7 -2.59 -30.19 2.30
CA TYR A 7 -2.61 -28.88 2.97
C TYR A 7 -2.55 -27.73 1.98
N LYS A 8 -1.68 -27.81 0.98
CA LYS A 8 -1.59 -26.80 -0.09
C LYS A 8 -2.91 -26.67 -0.86
N ARG A 9 -3.55 -27.80 -1.19
CA ARG A 9 -4.87 -27.81 -1.85
C ARG A 9 -5.92 -27.10 -1.00
N GLN A 10 -5.96 -27.36 0.30
CA GLN A 10 -6.93 -26.74 1.21
C GLN A 10 -6.71 -25.23 1.30
N VAL A 11 -5.47 -24.77 1.42
CA VAL A 11 -5.13 -23.33 1.41
C VAL A 11 -5.56 -22.66 0.10
N LEU A 12 -5.33 -23.31 -1.04
CA LEU A 12 -5.73 -22.80 -2.35
C LEU A 12 -7.26 -22.74 -2.52
N LEU A 13 -7.97 -23.75 -2.01
CA LEU A 13 -9.43 -23.76 -2.02
C LEU A 13 -10.01 -22.62 -1.14
N ASN A 14 -9.46 -22.45 0.06
CA ASN A 14 -9.89 -21.39 0.97
C ASN A 14 -9.66 -20.00 0.34
N LYS A 15 -8.50 -19.78 -0.29
CA LYS A 15 -8.21 -18.52 -1.01
C LYS A 15 -9.18 -18.24 -2.16
N ARG A 16 -9.67 -19.30 -2.84
CA ARG A 16 -10.66 -19.16 -3.92
C ARG A 16 -12.07 -18.89 -3.40
N GLN A 17 -12.44 -19.51 -2.27
CA GLN A 17 -13.76 -19.36 -1.65
C GLN A 17 -13.89 -18.04 -0.87
N HIS A 18 -12.79 -17.55 -0.32
CA HIS A 18 -12.72 -16.32 0.48
C HIS A 18 -11.57 -15.42 -0.04
N PRO A 19 -11.71 -14.85 -1.24
CA PRO A 19 -10.70 -13.93 -1.78
C PRO A 19 -10.64 -12.66 -0.93
N PHE A 20 -9.43 -12.08 -0.84
CA PHE A 20 -9.32 -10.72 -0.35
C PHE A 20 -10.00 -9.77 -1.33
N ALA A 21 -10.80 -8.86 -0.82
CA ALA A 21 -11.48 -7.86 -1.63
C ALA A 21 -11.54 -6.52 -0.88
N SER A 22 -11.44 -5.43 -1.62
CA SER A 22 -11.76 -4.10 -1.10
C SER A 22 -13.27 -3.93 -1.01
N VAL A 23 -13.72 -3.04 -0.11
CA VAL A 23 -15.13 -2.63 -0.09
C VAL A 23 -15.45 -1.94 -1.41
N PRO A 24 -16.39 -2.46 -2.22
CA PRO A 24 -16.76 -1.83 -3.48
C PRO A 24 -17.33 -0.42 -3.25
N GLN A 25 -16.79 0.56 -3.97
CA GLN A 25 -17.26 1.94 -3.88
C GLN A 25 -17.15 2.59 -5.26
N LYS A 26 -18.27 3.16 -5.74
CA LYS A 26 -18.34 3.73 -7.08
C LYS A 26 -17.55 5.03 -7.17
N GLY A 27 -16.80 5.20 -8.26
CA GLY A 27 -16.12 6.46 -8.58
C GLY A 27 -14.84 6.73 -7.77
N VAL A 28 -14.37 5.75 -6.97
CA VAL A 28 -13.14 5.89 -6.17
C VAL A 28 -12.12 4.82 -6.55
N ILE A 29 -10.85 5.08 -6.30
CA ILE A 29 -9.79 4.09 -6.42
C ILE A 29 -9.78 3.25 -5.15
N THR A 30 -10.10 1.95 -5.27
CA THR A 30 -9.94 1.01 -4.16
C THR A 30 -8.51 0.51 -4.07
N PRO A 31 -8.04 0.06 -2.88
CA PRO A 31 -6.73 -0.57 -2.76
C PRO A 31 -6.54 -1.73 -3.73
N GLU A 32 -7.52 -2.61 -3.85
CA GLU A 32 -7.48 -3.75 -4.77
C GLU A 32 -7.29 -3.31 -6.23
N ALA A 33 -8.04 -2.30 -6.70
CA ALA A 33 -7.93 -1.76 -8.04
C ALA A 33 -6.54 -1.17 -8.30
N LEU A 34 -5.99 -0.43 -7.33
CA LEU A 34 -4.64 0.11 -7.42
C LEU A 34 -3.59 -0.98 -7.57
N PHE A 35 -3.60 -1.99 -6.68
CA PHE A 35 -2.59 -3.05 -6.69
C PHE A 35 -2.70 -3.93 -7.94
N ASN A 36 -3.92 -4.23 -8.41
CA ASN A 36 -4.14 -4.96 -9.67
C ASN A 36 -3.65 -4.18 -10.89
N ALA A 37 -3.86 -2.87 -10.92
CA ALA A 37 -3.35 -2.01 -11.99
C ALA A 37 -1.81 -1.91 -11.93
N ALA A 38 -1.23 -1.62 -10.76
CA ALA A 38 0.21 -1.47 -10.59
C ALA A 38 0.99 -2.75 -10.95
N LYS A 39 0.41 -3.92 -10.69
CA LYS A 39 0.99 -5.22 -11.04
C LYS A 39 1.31 -5.34 -12.53
N THR A 40 0.55 -4.73 -13.42
CA THR A 40 0.77 -4.83 -14.88
C THR A 40 2.06 -4.14 -15.35
N TYR A 41 2.66 -3.27 -14.52
CA TYR A 41 3.92 -2.58 -14.77
C TYR A 41 5.15 -3.26 -14.14
N THR A 42 4.93 -4.40 -13.48
CA THR A 42 5.98 -5.14 -12.76
C THR A 42 6.25 -6.50 -13.38
N ASP A 43 7.40 -7.06 -13.07
CA ASP A 43 7.87 -8.36 -13.52
C ASP A 43 8.40 -9.19 -12.33
N GLU A 44 8.92 -10.40 -12.59
CA GLU A 44 9.44 -11.30 -11.56
C GLU A 44 10.68 -10.76 -10.84
N ASP A 45 11.41 -9.86 -11.48
CA ASP A 45 12.61 -9.22 -10.92
C ASP A 45 12.30 -7.94 -10.15
N THR A 46 11.05 -7.49 -10.15
CA THR A 46 10.65 -6.29 -9.43
C THR A 46 10.71 -6.50 -7.91
N VAL A 47 11.37 -5.57 -7.23
CA VAL A 47 11.40 -5.52 -5.76
C VAL A 47 10.28 -4.59 -5.29
N ILE A 48 9.37 -5.13 -4.51
CA ILE A 48 8.30 -4.39 -3.85
C ILE A 48 8.78 -4.02 -2.46
N VAL A 49 8.75 -2.73 -2.16
CA VAL A 49 9.04 -2.20 -0.83
C VAL A 49 7.78 -1.59 -0.26
N THR A 50 7.52 -1.79 1.01
CA THR A 50 6.41 -1.12 1.69
C THR A 50 6.90 -0.32 2.89
N ASP A 51 6.23 0.80 3.12
CA ASP A 51 6.24 1.43 4.43
C ASP A 51 5.22 0.73 5.35
N VAL A 52 4.91 1.29 6.50
CA VAL A 52 4.08 0.66 7.53
C VAL A 52 2.71 1.32 7.65
N GLY A 53 1.66 0.51 7.58
CA GLY A 53 0.27 0.92 7.67
C GLY A 53 -0.68 0.03 6.86
N GLN A 54 -1.87 0.52 6.54
CA GLN A 54 -2.84 -0.23 5.71
C GLN A 54 -2.25 -0.61 4.35
N HIS A 55 -1.50 0.29 3.71
CA HIS A 55 -0.84 0.04 2.43
C HIS A 55 0.11 -1.16 2.45
N GLN A 56 0.81 -1.40 3.57
CA GLN A 56 1.64 -2.58 3.78
C GLN A 56 0.82 -3.87 3.75
N MET A 57 -0.31 -3.86 4.45
CA MET A 57 -1.19 -5.02 4.55
C MET A 57 -1.90 -5.28 3.22
N TRP A 58 -2.38 -4.25 2.54
CA TRP A 58 -2.96 -4.38 1.20
C TRP A 58 -1.94 -4.87 0.18
N ALA A 59 -0.70 -4.39 0.23
CA ALA A 59 0.36 -4.91 -0.63
C ALA A 59 0.57 -6.42 -0.42
N ALA A 60 0.58 -6.87 0.83
CA ALA A 60 0.71 -8.30 1.15
C ALA A 60 -0.52 -9.13 0.72
N GLN A 61 -1.72 -8.53 0.70
CA GLN A 61 -2.96 -9.20 0.33
C GLN A 61 -3.15 -9.27 -1.19
N PHE A 62 -2.92 -8.16 -1.90
CA PHE A 62 -3.30 -8.01 -3.31
C PHE A 62 -2.13 -8.15 -4.28
N PHE A 63 -0.89 -7.92 -3.83
CA PHE A 63 0.25 -7.99 -4.72
C PHE A 63 0.88 -9.39 -4.70
N PRO A 64 0.84 -10.15 -5.81
CA PRO A 64 1.45 -11.47 -5.87
C PRO A 64 2.97 -11.35 -5.90
N LEU A 65 3.62 -12.02 -4.98
CA LEU A 65 5.07 -12.10 -4.94
C LEU A 65 5.53 -13.26 -5.82
N ALA A 66 6.23 -12.95 -6.90
CA ALA A 66 6.67 -13.93 -7.87
C ALA A 66 7.89 -14.75 -7.41
N ALA A 67 8.76 -14.14 -6.59
CA ALA A 67 10.01 -14.77 -6.16
C ALA A 67 10.36 -14.44 -4.69
N PRO A 68 11.15 -15.30 -4.03
CA PRO A 68 11.67 -15.01 -2.69
C PRO A 68 12.52 -13.73 -2.66
N ARG A 69 12.50 -13.02 -1.51
CA ARG A 69 13.29 -11.79 -1.29
C ARG A 69 12.93 -10.62 -2.22
N ARG A 70 11.73 -10.64 -2.81
CA ARG A 70 11.20 -9.53 -3.64
C ARG A 70 10.23 -8.65 -2.89
N PHE A 71 10.02 -8.89 -1.59
CA PHE A 71 9.17 -8.08 -0.73
C PHE A 71 9.97 -7.62 0.49
N ILE A 72 10.19 -6.31 0.58
CA ILE A 72 10.96 -5.67 1.65
C ILE A 72 10.02 -4.83 2.50
N THR A 73 9.92 -5.14 3.78
CA THR A 73 8.98 -4.48 4.69
C THR A 73 9.46 -4.56 6.14
N SER A 74 9.12 -3.56 6.95
CA SER A 74 9.32 -3.61 8.40
C SER A 74 8.20 -4.43 9.06
N GLY A 75 8.19 -5.76 8.85
CA GLY A 75 7.13 -6.65 9.31
C GLY A 75 7.24 -7.04 10.79
N GLY A 76 8.38 -6.84 11.42
CA GLY A 76 8.60 -7.14 12.84
C GLY A 76 8.26 -5.96 13.75
N LEU A 77 9.05 -4.90 13.68
CA LEU A 77 8.88 -3.71 14.53
C LEU A 77 7.81 -2.73 13.99
N GLY A 78 7.45 -2.81 12.73
CA GLY A 78 6.44 -1.92 12.15
C GLY A 78 6.87 -0.45 12.17
N THR A 79 8.10 -0.17 11.72
CA THR A 79 8.70 1.17 11.76
C THR A 79 8.17 2.03 10.62
N MET A 80 7.33 3.02 10.90
CA MET A 80 6.91 4.03 9.94
C MET A 80 8.12 4.88 9.50
N GLY A 81 8.16 5.26 8.20
CA GLY A 81 9.30 5.94 7.60
C GLY A 81 10.40 5.01 7.07
N TYR A 82 10.28 3.70 7.27
CA TYR A 82 11.21 2.70 6.76
C TYR A 82 11.25 2.63 5.23
N GLY A 83 10.11 2.87 4.59
CA GLY A 83 9.90 2.50 3.18
C GLY A 83 10.82 3.22 2.20
N LEU A 84 10.92 4.56 2.27
CA LEU A 84 11.70 5.33 1.29
C LEU A 84 13.21 5.04 1.37
N PRO A 85 13.86 5.05 2.57
CA PRO A 85 15.26 4.64 2.69
C PRO A 85 15.50 3.19 2.28
N ALA A 86 14.58 2.28 2.58
CA ALA A 86 14.70 0.87 2.20
C ALA A 86 14.61 0.66 0.69
N ALA A 87 13.72 1.42 0.01
CA ALA A 87 13.60 1.39 -1.45
C ALA A 87 14.87 1.92 -2.14
N LEU A 88 15.44 3.00 -1.60
CA LEU A 88 16.75 3.50 -2.04
C LEU A 88 17.83 2.42 -1.90
N GLY A 89 17.92 1.81 -0.70
CA GLY A 89 18.89 0.74 -0.45
C GLY A 89 18.67 -0.49 -1.34
N ALA A 90 17.41 -0.86 -1.60
CA ALA A 90 17.08 -1.96 -2.51
C ALA A 90 17.56 -1.70 -3.94
N LYS A 91 17.37 -0.47 -4.45
CA LYS A 91 17.83 -0.09 -5.80
C LYS A 91 19.35 -0.04 -5.89
N VAL A 92 20.02 0.45 -4.87
CA VAL A 92 21.49 0.44 -4.81
C VAL A 92 22.04 -0.98 -4.74
N GLY A 93 21.40 -1.84 -3.93
CA GLY A 93 21.79 -3.27 -3.80
C GLY A 93 21.44 -4.14 -5.01
N CYS A 94 20.45 -3.73 -5.81
CA CYS A 94 20.05 -4.40 -7.06
C CYS A 94 19.83 -3.38 -8.18
N PRO A 95 20.88 -2.82 -8.79
CA PRO A 95 20.77 -1.73 -9.78
C PRO A 95 19.93 -2.09 -11.02
N LYS A 96 19.89 -3.37 -11.38
CA LYS A 96 19.09 -3.86 -12.52
C LYS A 96 17.62 -4.11 -12.18
N CYS A 97 17.29 -4.26 -10.91
CA CYS A 97 15.92 -4.51 -10.49
C CYS A 97 15.08 -3.24 -10.62
N LYS A 98 13.84 -3.39 -11.03
CA LYS A 98 12.81 -2.38 -10.83
C LYS A 98 12.48 -2.34 -9.34
N VAL A 99 12.37 -1.16 -8.75
CA VAL A 99 11.99 -0.98 -7.34
C VAL A 99 10.74 -0.13 -7.26
N VAL A 100 9.70 -0.67 -6.65
CA VAL A 100 8.42 0.01 -6.43
C VAL A 100 8.16 0.10 -4.93
N LEU A 101 7.99 1.31 -4.42
CA LEU A 101 7.61 1.58 -3.03
C LEU A 101 6.11 1.88 -2.95
N PHE A 102 5.40 1.14 -2.10
CA PHE A 102 4.06 1.50 -1.64
C PHE A 102 4.14 2.08 -0.23
N THR A 103 3.63 3.30 -0.05
CA THR A 103 3.68 4.02 1.23
C THR A 103 2.38 4.76 1.49
N GLY A 104 2.16 5.22 2.71
CA GLY A 104 1.05 6.09 3.10
C GLY A 104 1.53 7.53 3.34
N ASP A 105 0.60 8.46 3.30
CA ASP A 105 0.84 9.90 3.53
C ASP A 105 1.51 10.19 4.88
N GLY A 106 1.09 9.51 5.96
CA GLY A 106 1.71 9.67 7.28
C GLY A 106 3.11 9.05 7.39
N SER A 107 3.34 7.90 6.74
CA SER A 107 4.63 7.19 6.84
C SER A 107 5.73 7.87 6.03
N ILE A 108 5.44 8.26 4.79
CA ILE A 108 6.44 8.86 3.91
C ILE A 108 6.94 10.21 4.41
N LEU A 109 6.09 10.95 5.14
CA LEU A 109 6.47 12.23 5.71
C LEU A 109 7.64 12.11 6.71
N MET A 110 7.78 10.95 7.37
CA MET A 110 8.81 10.74 8.39
C MET A 110 10.23 10.73 7.84
N ASN A 111 10.42 10.38 6.56
CA ASN A 111 11.73 10.34 5.89
C ASN A 111 11.68 10.93 4.47
N CYS A 112 10.80 11.91 4.22
CA CYS A 112 10.63 12.52 2.90
C CYS A 112 11.89 13.26 2.40
N GLN A 113 12.83 13.63 3.29
CA GLN A 113 14.12 14.22 2.90
C GLN A 113 14.93 13.31 1.97
N GLU A 114 14.68 11.99 1.96
CA GLU A 114 15.35 11.05 1.07
C GLU A 114 14.96 11.22 -0.40
N PHE A 115 13.92 12.00 -0.72
CA PHE A 115 13.69 12.43 -2.11
C PHE A 115 14.88 13.20 -2.68
N SER A 116 15.55 14.03 -1.86
CA SER A 116 16.76 14.72 -2.30
C SER A 116 17.91 13.75 -2.60
N THR A 117 18.01 12.65 -1.86
CA THR A 117 18.99 11.58 -2.11
C THR A 117 18.68 10.85 -3.41
N LEU A 118 17.41 10.48 -3.64
CA LEU A 118 16.96 9.86 -4.89
C LEU A 118 17.27 10.73 -6.10
N HIS A 119 16.96 12.04 -6.02
CA HIS A 119 17.25 12.99 -7.09
C HIS A 119 18.74 13.13 -7.33
N ARG A 120 19.50 13.43 -6.26
CA ARG A 120 20.96 13.72 -6.35
C ARG A 120 21.74 12.59 -7.01
N TYR A 121 21.39 11.34 -6.72
CA TYR A 121 22.09 10.15 -7.22
C TYR A 121 21.35 9.44 -8.35
N ALA A 122 20.28 10.04 -8.86
CA ALA A 122 19.42 9.47 -9.90
C ALA A 122 19.00 8.02 -9.60
N VAL A 123 18.67 7.74 -8.34
CA VAL A 123 18.28 6.40 -7.90
C VAL A 123 16.84 6.13 -8.32
N GLU A 124 16.67 5.27 -9.31
CA GLU A 124 15.37 4.99 -9.91
C GLU A 124 14.47 4.14 -8.98
N VAL A 125 13.64 4.83 -8.20
CA VAL A 125 12.58 4.24 -7.37
C VAL A 125 11.23 4.80 -7.83
N LYS A 126 10.25 3.93 -8.08
CA LYS A 126 8.87 4.32 -8.36
C LYS A 126 8.10 4.33 -7.06
N VAL A 127 7.65 5.52 -6.63
CA VAL A 127 6.98 5.71 -5.34
C VAL A 127 5.49 5.87 -5.55
N ILE A 128 4.67 5.03 -4.92
CA ILE A 128 3.21 5.11 -4.94
C ILE A 128 2.74 5.44 -3.51
N VAL A 129 2.17 6.64 -3.35
CA VAL A 129 1.64 7.12 -2.07
C VAL A 129 0.14 6.90 -2.03
N LEU A 130 -0.33 6.04 -1.16
CA LEU A 130 -1.75 5.88 -0.86
C LEU A 130 -2.15 6.96 0.14
N GLN A 131 -2.80 8.01 -0.36
CA GLN A 131 -3.24 9.13 0.46
C GLN A 131 -4.70 8.95 0.85
N ASN A 132 -4.95 8.75 2.14
CA ASN A 132 -6.29 8.63 2.70
C ASN A 132 -6.58 9.64 3.83
N GLY A 133 -5.63 10.52 4.15
CA GLY A 133 -5.79 11.56 5.16
C GLY A 133 -5.87 11.06 6.60
N VAL A 134 -5.50 9.79 6.84
CA VAL A 134 -5.54 9.19 8.17
C VAL A 134 -4.33 8.28 8.42
N LEU A 135 -3.94 8.14 9.68
CA LEU A 135 -3.11 7.01 10.10
C LEU A 135 -3.98 5.76 10.11
N GLY A 136 -4.09 5.12 8.93
CA GLY A 136 -5.20 4.23 8.61
C GLY A 136 -5.39 3.05 9.55
N MET A 137 -4.32 2.38 10.02
CA MET A 137 -4.45 1.28 10.98
C MET A 137 -4.91 1.77 12.36
N VAL A 138 -4.36 2.89 12.84
CA VAL A 138 -4.79 3.50 14.11
C VAL A 138 -6.26 3.92 14.03
N ASN A 139 -6.65 4.58 12.93
CA ASN A 139 -8.02 5.02 12.68
C ASN A 139 -9.00 3.84 12.63
N GLN A 140 -8.64 2.77 11.92
CA GLN A 140 -9.45 1.54 11.84
C GLN A 140 -9.67 0.91 13.21
N TRP A 141 -8.63 0.83 14.05
CA TRP A 141 -8.74 0.31 15.41
C TRP A 141 -9.60 1.20 16.30
N GLN A 142 -9.44 2.52 16.21
CA GLN A 142 -10.26 3.47 16.96
C GLN A 142 -11.75 3.33 16.62
N ARG A 143 -12.07 3.13 15.34
CA ARG A 143 -13.46 2.89 14.91
C ARG A 143 -13.98 1.55 15.41
N LEU A 144 -13.22 0.46 15.25
CA LEU A 144 -13.69 -0.89 15.59
C LEU A 144 -13.76 -1.16 17.10
N PHE A 145 -12.80 -0.67 17.88
CA PHE A 145 -12.62 -1.10 19.27
C PHE A 145 -12.75 0.01 20.30
N TYR A 146 -12.77 1.26 19.87
CA TYR A 146 -12.80 2.40 20.79
C TYR A 146 -14.00 3.33 20.56
N GLY A 147 -15.11 2.79 20.03
CA GLY A 147 -16.37 3.52 19.83
C GLY A 147 -16.25 4.72 18.89
N GLY A 148 -15.39 4.63 17.88
CA GLY A 148 -15.18 5.69 16.90
C GLY A 148 -14.48 6.95 17.44
N ARG A 149 -13.92 6.92 18.65
CA ARG A 149 -13.19 8.05 19.24
C ARG A 149 -11.83 8.21 18.56
N GLN A 150 -11.80 9.01 17.50
CA GLN A 150 -10.59 9.31 16.75
C GLN A 150 -9.74 10.35 17.46
N ALA A 151 -8.52 9.97 17.86
CA ALA A 151 -7.56 10.87 18.48
C ALA A 151 -6.22 10.78 17.72
N ALA A 152 -5.73 11.92 17.22
CA ALA A 152 -4.45 12.06 16.51
C ALA A 152 -4.25 11.10 15.32
N SER A 153 -5.33 10.58 14.74
CA SER A 153 -5.27 9.67 13.59
C SER A 153 -5.78 10.26 12.28
N VAL A 154 -6.39 11.46 12.34
CA VAL A 154 -6.77 12.26 11.17
C VAL A 154 -5.64 13.24 10.88
N ILE A 155 -5.15 13.24 9.64
CA ILE A 155 -3.95 13.99 9.21
C ILE A 155 -4.20 14.75 7.90
N ASN A 156 -5.42 15.26 7.71
CA ASN A 156 -5.81 15.99 6.49
C ASN A 156 -5.04 17.30 6.27
N ASP A 157 -4.36 17.80 7.29
CA ASP A 157 -3.51 18.99 7.30
C ASP A 157 -2.04 18.70 6.96
N PHE A 158 -1.69 17.42 6.69
CA PHE A 158 -0.33 17.06 6.32
C PHE A 158 0.04 17.62 4.94
N PRO A 159 1.35 17.88 4.70
CA PRO A 159 1.83 18.38 3.42
C PRO A 159 1.43 17.45 2.25
N ASP A 160 1.10 18.04 1.10
CA ASP A 160 0.89 17.29 -0.14
C ASP A 160 2.22 16.69 -0.61
N MET A 161 2.38 15.37 -0.51
CA MET A 161 3.61 14.66 -0.85
C MET A 161 4.01 14.80 -2.32
N ALA A 162 3.05 15.00 -3.23
CA ALA A 162 3.38 15.28 -4.63
C ALA A 162 4.04 16.66 -4.78
N LYS A 163 3.63 17.65 -3.99
CA LYS A 163 4.29 18.97 -3.96
C LYS A 163 5.67 18.89 -3.28
N VAL A 164 5.78 18.13 -2.18
CA VAL A 164 7.07 17.94 -1.49
C VAL A 164 8.08 17.26 -2.40
N ALA A 165 7.70 16.18 -3.10
CA ALA A 165 8.58 15.50 -4.05
C ALA A 165 9.04 16.44 -5.17
N ARG A 166 8.13 17.23 -5.76
CA ARG A 166 8.51 18.24 -6.77
C ARG A 166 9.45 19.32 -6.24
N ALA A 167 9.26 19.76 -4.99
CA ALA A 167 10.16 20.73 -4.36
C ALA A 167 11.58 20.16 -4.13
N MET A 168 11.72 18.83 -4.20
CA MET A 168 13.01 18.11 -4.14
C MET A 168 13.40 17.52 -5.51
N ASP A 169 12.89 18.11 -6.60
CA ASP A 169 13.20 17.76 -8.00
C ASP A 169 12.87 16.30 -8.38
N VAL A 170 11.90 15.67 -7.68
CA VAL A 170 11.34 14.36 -8.04
C VAL A 170 10.00 14.58 -8.77
N PRO A 171 9.89 14.19 -10.06
CA PRO A 171 8.65 14.27 -10.82
C PRO A 171 7.51 13.57 -10.08
N SER A 172 6.32 14.19 -10.06
CA SER A 172 5.20 13.60 -9.35
C SER A 172 3.86 13.86 -10.03
N PHE A 173 2.98 12.88 -9.94
CA PHE A 173 1.68 12.80 -10.56
C PHE A 173 0.61 12.54 -9.51
N THR A 174 -0.68 12.68 -9.88
CA THR A 174 -1.80 12.42 -8.98
C THR A 174 -2.89 11.67 -9.75
N ALA A 175 -3.42 10.61 -9.13
CA ALA A 175 -4.63 9.92 -9.56
C ALA A 175 -5.68 10.06 -8.46
N ALA A 176 -6.81 10.69 -8.78
CA ALA A 176 -7.90 10.96 -7.84
C ALA A 176 -9.17 10.16 -8.16
N SER A 177 -9.27 9.61 -9.38
CA SER A 177 -10.38 8.80 -9.86
C SER A 177 -9.88 7.53 -10.55
N PRO A 178 -10.73 6.50 -10.74
CA PRO A 178 -10.36 5.30 -11.49
C PRO A 178 -9.89 5.62 -12.92
N ASP A 179 -10.44 6.65 -13.55
CA ASP A 179 -10.07 7.05 -14.90
C ASP A 179 -8.64 7.63 -14.95
N ASP A 180 -8.20 8.30 -13.89
CA ASP A 180 -6.84 8.86 -13.79
C ASP A 180 -5.77 7.81 -13.50
N LEU A 181 -6.17 6.65 -12.95
CA LEU A 181 -5.22 5.67 -12.40
C LEU A 181 -4.28 5.12 -13.45
N LYS A 182 -4.82 4.74 -14.62
CA LYS A 182 -4.00 4.21 -15.71
C LYS A 182 -3.00 5.25 -16.19
N GLN A 183 -3.46 6.47 -16.47
CA GLN A 183 -2.59 7.55 -16.92
C GLN A 183 -1.51 7.88 -15.88
N GLY A 184 -1.88 7.94 -14.60
CA GLY A 184 -0.91 8.19 -13.52
C GLY A 184 0.16 7.10 -13.41
N LEU A 185 -0.21 5.85 -13.59
CA LEU A 185 0.75 4.73 -13.62
C LEU A 185 1.63 4.77 -14.87
N ASP A 186 1.08 5.04 -16.06
CA ASP A 186 1.87 5.22 -17.28
C ASP A 186 2.92 6.30 -17.05
N GLN A 187 2.53 7.49 -16.59
CA GLN A 187 3.45 8.59 -16.29
C GLN A 187 4.52 8.21 -15.26
N LEU A 188 4.14 7.50 -14.19
CA LEU A 188 5.07 7.05 -13.15
C LEU A 188 6.16 6.14 -13.73
N PHE A 189 5.76 5.12 -14.51
CA PHE A 189 6.68 4.08 -14.97
C PHE A 189 7.47 4.48 -16.22
N GLU A 190 6.95 5.39 -17.06
CA GLU A 190 7.64 5.93 -18.22
C GLU A 190 8.63 7.04 -17.87
N THR A 191 8.48 7.71 -16.72
CA THR A 191 9.40 8.76 -16.28
C THR A 191 10.77 8.16 -15.94
N PRO A 192 11.87 8.61 -16.56
CA PRO A 192 13.20 8.15 -16.19
C PRO A 192 13.59 8.60 -14.77
N GLY A 193 14.36 7.77 -14.06
CA GLY A 193 14.81 8.06 -12.70
C GLY A 193 13.71 7.92 -11.64
N PRO A 194 13.87 8.59 -10.48
CA PRO A 194 12.86 8.55 -9.42
C PRO A 194 11.61 9.31 -9.84
N ALA A 195 10.44 8.79 -9.45
CA ALA A 195 9.17 9.46 -9.69
C ALA A 195 8.13 9.04 -8.63
N LEU A 196 7.12 9.88 -8.40
CA LEU A 196 6.08 9.65 -7.42
C LEU A 196 4.69 9.73 -8.06
N LEU A 197 3.82 8.78 -7.73
CA LEU A 197 2.38 8.85 -7.98
C LEU A 197 1.63 8.92 -6.64
N LYS A 198 0.89 10.00 -6.44
CA LYS A 198 -0.05 10.14 -5.34
C LYS A 198 -1.41 9.59 -5.78
N VAL A 199 -1.94 8.61 -5.05
CA VAL A 199 -3.23 7.98 -5.30
C VAL A 199 -4.17 8.29 -4.15
N ILE A 200 -5.31 8.89 -4.45
CA ILE A 200 -6.34 9.21 -3.45
C ILE A 200 -7.16 7.95 -3.16
N ILE A 201 -7.13 7.51 -1.91
CA ILE A 201 -7.89 6.36 -1.40
C ILE A 201 -8.86 6.87 -0.32
N PRO A 202 -10.14 6.48 -0.34
CA PRO A 202 -11.06 6.86 0.72
C PRO A 202 -10.62 6.34 2.10
N SER A 203 -10.81 7.15 3.14
CA SER A 203 -10.48 6.79 4.52
C SER A 203 -11.32 5.63 5.06
N GLU A 204 -12.46 5.35 4.41
CA GLU A 204 -13.38 4.26 4.71
C GLU A 204 -12.87 2.89 4.28
N GLN A 205 -11.90 2.85 3.35
CA GLN A 205 -11.26 1.60 2.96
C GLN A 205 -10.49 1.01 4.14
N LYS A 206 -10.80 -0.22 4.49
CA LYS A 206 -10.25 -0.93 5.65
C LYS A 206 -9.53 -2.20 5.24
N VAL A 207 -8.68 -2.69 6.11
CA VAL A 207 -7.98 -3.97 5.92
C VAL A 207 -8.83 -5.08 6.54
N TYR A 208 -9.32 -5.97 5.70
CA TYR A 208 -9.99 -7.20 6.10
C TYR A 208 -9.47 -8.39 5.26
N PRO A 209 -9.52 -9.62 5.78
CA PRO A 209 -9.92 -9.99 7.14
C PRO A 209 -8.91 -9.53 8.20
N MET A 210 -9.39 -9.38 9.45
CA MET A 210 -8.57 -8.97 10.57
C MET A 210 -8.83 -9.86 11.79
N VAL A 211 -7.78 -10.32 12.47
CA VAL A 211 -7.88 -10.98 13.77
C VAL A 211 -7.59 -9.93 14.86
N PRO A 212 -8.56 -9.59 15.72
CA PRO A 212 -8.33 -8.66 16.82
C PRO A 212 -7.29 -9.20 17.80
N GLY A 213 -6.50 -8.30 18.40
CA GLY A 213 -5.48 -8.69 19.37
C GLY A 213 -6.07 -9.51 20.53
N GLY A 214 -5.45 -10.63 20.86
CA GLY A 214 -5.89 -11.54 21.90
C GLY A 214 -7.06 -12.45 21.53
N ARG A 215 -7.57 -12.40 20.29
CA ARG A 215 -8.62 -13.27 19.78
C ARG A 215 -8.05 -14.47 19.04
N ARG A 216 -8.91 -15.50 18.90
CA ARG A 216 -8.57 -16.72 18.15
C ARG A 216 -8.69 -16.47 16.64
N LEU A 217 -8.07 -17.31 15.82
CA LEU A 217 -8.14 -17.20 14.35
C LEU A 217 -9.56 -17.41 13.81
N ASP A 218 -10.40 -18.17 14.50
CA ASP A 218 -11.80 -18.41 14.13
C ASP A 218 -12.74 -17.25 14.55
N GLU A 219 -12.23 -16.28 15.31
CA GLU A 219 -12.92 -15.02 15.66
C GLU A 219 -12.52 -13.86 14.73
N MET A 220 -12.04 -14.19 13.52
CA MET A 220 -11.62 -13.23 12.51
C MET A 220 -12.79 -12.36 12.04
N ILE A 221 -12.59 -11.06 11.98
CA ILE A 221 -13.52 -10.12 11.34
C ILE A 221 -13.27 -10.19 9.83
N LEU A 222 -14.23 -10.71 9.08
CA LEU A 222 -14.11 -10.96 7.64
C LEU A 222 -14.42 -9.73 6.80
N THR A 223 -15.35 -8.88 7.25
CA THR A 223 -15.84 -7.69 6.55
C THR A 223 -16.07 -6.55 7.54
N ASP A 224 -16.27 -5.35 7.05
CA ASP A 224 -16.63 -4.22 7.91
C ASP A 224 -17.96 -4.51 8.65
N PRO A 225 -17.99 -4.48 9.98
CA PRO A 225 -19.24 -4.72 10.74
C PRO A 225 -20.31 -3.64 10.48
N GLU A 226 -19.91 -2.44 10.05
CA GLU A 226 -20.81 -1.34 9.70
C GLU A 226 -21.25 -1.40 8.23
N TRP A 227 -20.60 -2.22 7.40
CA TRP A 227 -20.96 -2.37 6.00
C TRP A 227 -22.20 -3.23 5.83
N LYS A 228 -23.27 -2.65 5.30
CA LYS A 228 -24.47 -3.37 4.91
C LYS A 228 -24.53 -3.44 3.40
N GLU A 229 -24.64 -4.65 2.86
CA GLU A 229 -24.82 -4.86 1.43
C GLU A 229 -26.10 -4.14 0.96
N GLY A 230 -25.95 -3.19 0.01
CA GLY A 230 -27.08 -2.42 -0.52
C GLY A 230 -27.45 -1.13 0.22
N ALA A 231 -26.65 -0.67 1.21
CA ALA A 231 -26.85 0.66 1.78
C ALA A 231 -26.48 1.74 0.75
N PRO A 232 -27.31 2.76 0.50
CA PRO A 232 -26.96 3.89 -0.37
C PRO A 232 -25.76 4.64 0.23
N GLN A 233 -24.76 4.89 -0.59
CA GLN A 233 -23.58 5.71 -0.28
C GLN A 233 -23.84 7.18 -0.62
#